data_a9bf3ec564d799a8a2d5dd9d913fec92
#
_entry.id   a9bf3ec564d799a8a2d5dd9d913fec92
#
_cell.length_a   1.000
_cell.length_b   1.000
_cell.length_c   1.000
_cell.angle_alpha   90.00
_cell.angle_beta   90.00
_cell.angle_gamma   90.00
#
_symmetry.space_group_name_H-M   'P 1'
#
loop_
_entity.id
_entity.type
_entity.pdbx_description
1 polymer ?
#
loop_
_entity_poly.entity_id
_entity_poly.type
_entity_poly.pdbx_seq_one_letter_code
_entity_poly.pdbx_strand_id
1 'polypeptide(L)'
;MRFAVDRLDHLVITCRDVETMASWYQRVLGMEMDSFGPKNRTALRFGGQKINLRPREATQEDWFTGLGAAPGGNDLCFIVTVMAEDVVNHLKECGVTIELGPVEKAGALGTINSVYCRDPDGNLVEISSYGELR
;
A
#
# COMPACT_ATOMS: atom_id res chain seq x y z
N MET A 1 17.21 -0.04 29.88
CA MET A 1 15.78 0.04 29.60
C MET A 1 15.44 -0.79 28.37
N ARG A 2 14.34 -1.48 28.42
CA ARG A 2 13.85 -2.25 27.28
C ARG A 2 12.64 -1.55 26.70
N PHE A 3 12.45 -1.70 25.38
CA PHE A 3 11.24 -1.18 24.75
C PHE A 3 10.70 -2.21 23.75
N ALA A 4 9.49 -2.00 23.32
CA ALA A 4 8.89 -2.76 22.24
C ALA A 4 8.35 -1.77 21.22
N VAL A 5 8.27 -2.21 19.97
CA VAL A 5 7.71 -1.37 18.91
C VAL A 5 6.21 -1.24 19.13
N ASP A 6 5.69 -0.03 19.06
CA ASP A 6 4.26 0.22 19.20
C ASP A 6 3.54 -0.11 17.89
N ARG A 7 3.99 0.48 16.79
CA ARG A 7 3.34 0.29 15.49
C ARG A 7 4.24 0.80 14.38
N LEU A 8 3.87 0.51 13.16
CA LEU A 8 4.52 1.09 12.00
C LEU A 8 3.98 2.50 11.79
N ASP A 9 4.85 3.48 11.61
CA ASP A 9 4.46 4.87 11.36
C ASP A 9 4.30 5.13 9.86
N HIS A 10 5.34 4.83 9.10
CA HIS A 10 5.31 4.99 7.66
C HIS A 10 6.27 4.02 6.99
N LEU A 11 6.07 3.87 5.70
CA LEU A 11 6.87 3.01 4.84
C LEU A 11 7.30 3.86 3.65
N VAL A 12 8.47 3.60 3.10
CA VAL A 12 8.95 4.29 1.89
C VAL A 12 8.93 3.29 0.75
N ILE A 13 8.24 3.65 -0.33
CA ILE A 13 8.19 2.84 -1.54
C ILE A 13 8.85 3.62 -2.66
N THR A 14 9.82 2.99 -3.32
CA THR A 14 10.49 3.56 -4.48
C THR A 14 9.63 3.31 -5.73
N CYS A 15 9.45 4.34 -6.55
CA CYS A 15 8.54 4.31 -7.70
C CYS A 15 9.23 4.74 -8.97
N ARG A 16 8.73 4.21 -10.10
CA ARG A 16 9.14 4.72 -11.41
C ARG A 16 8.59 6.11 -11.64
N ASP A 17 7.33 6.32 -11.30
CA ASP A 17 6.66 7.61 -11.49
C ASP A 17 5.77 7.86 -10.28
N VAL A 18 6.16 8.86 -9.48
CA VAL A 18 5.46 9.17 -8.23
C VAL A 18 4.00 9.56 -8.48
N GLU A 19 3.74 10.36 -9.51
CA GLU A 19 2.38 10.82 -9.80
C GLU A 19 1.46 9.68 -10.23
N THR A 20 1.96 8.77 -11.04
CA THR A 20 1.20 7.59 -11.48
C THR A 20 0.84 6.72 -10.28
N MET A 21 1.80 6.51 -9.39
CA MET A 21 1.57 5.71 -8.18
C MET A 21 0.57 6.39 -7.26
N ALA A 22 0.76 7.69 -7.01
CA ALA A 22 -0.15 8.42 -6.12
C ALA A 22 -1.59 8.39 -6.65
N SER A 23 -1.74 8.62 -7.95
CA SER A 23 -3.06 8.63 -8.59
C SER A 23 -3.75 7.28 -8.46
N TRP A 24 -3.01 6.19 -8.66
CA TRP A 24 -3.57 4.84 -8.56
C TRP A 24 -4.06 4.54 -7.13
N TYR A 25 -3.22 4.83 -6.13
CA TYR A 25 -3.57 4.54 -4.74
C TYR A 25 -4.74 5.41 -4.25
N GLN A 26 -4.84 6.65 -4.74
CA GLN A 26 -6.00 7.48 -4.45
C GLN A 26 -7.27 6.90 -5.06
N ARG A 27 -7.20 6.52 -6.33
CA ARG A 27 -8.36 6.04 -7.06
C ARG A 27 -8.79 4.65 -6.63
N VAL A 28 -7.84 3.75 -6.45
CA VAL A 28 -8.14 2.34 -6.18
C VAL A 28 -8.33 2.08 -4.70
N LEU A 29 -7.49 2.67 -3.85
CA LEU A 29 -7.51 2.36 -2.41
C LEU A 29 -8.00 3.50 -1.53
N GLY A 30 -8.40 4.63 -2.13
CA GLY A 30 -8.99 5.72 -1.36
C GLY A 30 -8.03 6.43 -0.43
N MET A 31 -6.75 6.34 -0.68
CA MET A 31 -5.76 7.04 0.14
C MET A 31 -5.74 8.53 -0.19
N GLU A 32 -5.31 9.34 0.77
CA GLU A 32 -5.18 10.78 0.57
C GLU A 32 -3.75 11.13 0.22
N MET A 33 -3.58 11.89 -0.88
CA MET A 33 -2.26 12.36 -1.28
C MET A 33 -1.92 13.62 -0.48
N ASP A 34 -0.66 13.71 -0.05
CA ASP A 34 -0.18 14.82 0.73
C ASP A 34 1.26 15.12 0.31
N SER A 35 1.67 16.36 0.52
CA SER A 35 3.05 16.78 0.33
C SER A 35 3.65 17.10 1.69
N PHE A 36 4.90 16.77 1.89
CA PHE A 36 5.53 17.00 3.18
C PHE A 36 7.00 17.37 3.03
N GLY A 37 7.48 18.08 4.07
CA GLY A 37 8.87 18.44 4.18
C GLY A 37 9.30 19.56 3.24
N PRO A 38 10.55 20.03 3.39
CA PRO A 38 11.05 21.17 2.62
C PRO A 38 11.26 20.85 1.14
N LYS A 39 11.30 19.56 0.78
CA LYS A 39 11.50 19.14 -0.61
C LYS A 39 10.20 18.74 -1.28
N ASN A 40 9.05 18.99 -0.66
CA ASN A 40 7.73 18.66 -1.19
C ASN A 40 7.62 17.20 -1.64
N ARG A 41 8.02 16.29 -0.76
CA ARG A 41 7.90 14.86 -1.03
C ARG A 41 6.43 14.46 -0.96
N THR A 42 6.07 13.44 -1.73
CA THR A 42 4.69 12.97 -1.83
C THR A 42 4.46 11.80 -0.88
N ALA A 43 3.35 11.84 -0.17
CA ALA A 43 2.91 10.77 0.72
C ALA A 43 1.46 10.39 0.43
N LEU A 44 1.13 9.16 0.75
CA LEU A 44 -0.23 8.62 0.70
C LEU A 44 -0.64 8.29 2.12
N ARG A 45 -1.70 8.91 2.63
CA ARG A 45 -2.14 8.75 4.01
C ARG A 45 -3.34 7.83 4.09
N PHE A 46 -3.33 6.99 5.11
CA PHE A 46 -4.43 6.07 5.40
C PHE A 46 -4.30 5.57 6.83
N GLY A 47 -5.40 5.40 7.53
CA GLY A 47 -5.44 4.69 8.81
C GLY A 47 -4.42 5.11 9.86
N GLY A 48 -4.09 6.40 9.93
CA GLY A 48 -3.08 6.88 10.88
C GLY A 48 -1.65 6.57 10.48
N GLN A 49 -1.44 6.08 9.26
CA GLN A 49 -0.13 5.73 8.70
C GLN A 49 0.04 6.41 7.36
N LYS A 50 1.20 6.26 6.77
CA LYS A 50 1.42 6.77 5.41
C LYS A 50 2.48 5.97 4.68
N ILE A 51 2.44 6.10 3.36
CA ILE A 51 3.48 5.61 2.47
C ILE A 51 4.11 6.83 1.81
N ASN A 52 5.41 6.98 1.97
CA ASN A 52 6.16 8.02 1.27
C ASN A 52 6.62 7.48 -0.07
N LEU A 53 6.35 8.20 -1.14
CA LEU A 53 6.69 7.77 -2.49
C LEU A 53 8.01 8.39 -2.89
N ARG A 54 9.02 7.55 -3.07
CA ARG A 54 10.40 7.97 -3.39
C ARG A 54 10.66 7.76 -4.87
N PRO A 55 11.06 8.81 -5.61
CA PRO A 55 11.42 8.62 -7.03
C PRO A 55 12.66 7.72 -7.12
N ARG A 56 12.67 6.81 -8.09
CA ARG A 56 13.80 5.89 -8.24
C ARG A 56 15.12 6.59 -8.58
N GLU A 57 15.04 7.80 -9.10
CA GLU A 57 16.21 8.59 -9.43
C GLU A 57 16.88 9.22 -8.20
N ALA A 58 16.21 9.25 -7.06
CA ALA A 58 16.78 9.83 -5.85
C ALA A 58 18.00 9.04 -5.39
N THR A 59 19.03 9.75 -4.97
CA THR A 59 20.24 9.12 -4.43
C THR A 59 20.09 8.91 -2.93
N GLN A 60 20.99 8.10 -2.35
CA GLN A 60 21.02 7.94 -0.89
C GLN A 60 21.32 9.27 -0.18
N GLU A 61 22.11 10.12 -0.80
CA GLU A 61 22.40 11.44 -0.25
C GLU A 61 21.17 12.33 -0.25
N ASP A 62 20.39 12.28 -1.32
CA ASP A 62 19.20 13.09 -1.48
C ASP A 62 18.03 12.56 -0.64
N TRP A 63 17.88 11.26 -0.63
CA TRP A 63 16.80 10.60 0.14
C TRP A 63 17.32 9.26 0.66
N PHE A 64 17.80 9.28 1.87
CA PHE A 64 18.35 8.11 2.56
C PHE A 64 17.27 7.03 2.71
N THR A 65 17.58 5.81 2.30
CA THR A 65 16.59 4.71 2.31
C THR A 65 17.30 3.36 2.37
N GLY A 66 16.54 2.28 2.27
CA GLY A 66 17.09 0.93 2.27
C GLY A 66 17.99 0.66 1.08
N LEU A 67 18.94 -0.26 1.25
CA LEU A 67 19.95 -0.53 0.23
C LEU A 67 19.38 -1.18 -1.03
N GLY A 68 18.28 -1.92 -0.92
CA GLY A 68 17.68 -2.60 -2.05
C GLY A 68 16.51 -1.86 -2.68
N ALA A 69 16.49 -0.54 -2.58
CA ALA A 69 15.35 0.24 -3.07
C ALA A 69 15.22 0.13 -4.59
N ALA A 70 14.08 -0.38 -5.04
CA ALA A 70 13.77 -0.53 -6.46
C ALA A 70 12.26 -0.61 -6.64
N PRO A 71 11.71 -0.13 -7.77
CA PRO A 71 10.27 -0.25 -8.02
C PRO A 71 9.83 -1.70 -8.15
N GLY A 72 8.65 -2.02 -7.60
CA GLY A 72 7.97 -3.28 -7.86
C GLY A 72 8.33 -4.44 -6.96
N GLY A 73 9.17 -4.24 -5.96
CA GLY A 73 9.59 -5.32 -5.07
C GLY A 73 8.83 -5.45 -3.78
N ASN A 74 7.76 -4.70 -3.60
CA ASN A 74 7.01 -4.70 -2.35
C ASN A 74 5.82 -5.66 -2.39
N ASP A 75 5.46 -6.15 -1.22
CA ASP A 75 4.32 -7.05 -1.01
C ASP A 75 3.57 -6.45 0.19
N LEU A 76 2.40 -5.89 -0.07
CA LEU A 76 1.69 -5.06 0.90
C LEU A 76 0.30 -5.62 1.14
N CYS A 77 -0.10 -5.68 2.42
CA CYS A 77 -1.45 -6.08 2.78
C CYS A 77 -2.14 -4.91 3.50
N PHE A 78 -3.26 -4.48 2.94
CA PHE A 78 -4.05 -3.40 3.50
C PHE A 78 -5.37 -3.96 4.02
N ILE A 79 -5.78 -3.51 5.20
CA ILE A 79 -7.05 -3.93 5.79
C ILE A 79 -8.12 -2.91 5.46
N VAL A 80 -9.25 -3.40 4.98
CA VAL A 80 -10.44 -2.60 4.73
C VAL A 80 -11.58 -3.11 5.61
N THR A 81 -12.65 -2.34 5.72
CA THR A 81 -13.78 -2.69 6.59
C THR A 81 -15.00 -3.17 5.81
N VAL A 82 -14.83 -3.38 4.50
CA VAL A 82 -15.89 -3.95 3.65
C VAL A 82 -15.59 -5.42 3.39
N MET A 83 -16.56 -6.15 2.86
CA MET A 83 -16.38 -7.57 2.57
C MET A 83 -15.61 -7.77 1.26
N ALA A 84 -15.03 -8.96 1.12
CA ALA A 84 -14.19 -9.27 -0.04
C ALA A 84 -14.93 -9.07 -1.37
N GLU A 85 -16.23 -9.38 -1.43
CA GLU A 85 -16.96 -9.20 -2.68
C GLU A 85 -17.12 -7.73 -3.05
N ASP A 86 -17.17 -6.83 -2.05
CA ASP A 86 -17.19 -5.39 -2.33
C ASP A 86 -15.86 -4.95 -2.91
N VAL A 87 -14.76 -5.52 -2.41
CA VAL A 87 -13.43 -5.25 -2.94
C VAL A 87 -13.35 -5.71 -4.40
N VAL A 88 -13.84 -6.91 -4.69
CA VAL A 88 -13.85 -7.46 -6.05
C VAL A 88 -14.60 -6.52 -6.99
N ASN A 89 -15.79 -6.09 -6.59
CA ASN A 89 -16.62 -5.21 -7.43
C ASN A 89 -15.93 -3.88 -7.67
N HIS A 90 -15.34 -3.31 -6.62
CA HIS A 90 -14.63 -2.03 -6.74
C HIS A 90 -13.43 -2.13 -7.69
N LEU A 91 -12.62 -3.19 -7.56
CA LEU A 91 -11.48 -3.37 -8.44
C LEU A 91 -11.91 -3.52 -9.89
N LYS A 92 -13.01 -4.23 -10.14
CA LYS A 92 -13.54 -4.36 -11.50
C LYS A 92 -13.97 -3.00 -12.04
N GLU A 93 -14.63 -2.18 -11.22
CA GLU A 93 -15.05 -0.85 -11.63
C GLU A 93 -13.85 0.05 -11.94
N CYS A 94 -12.75 -0.15 -11.24
CA CYS A 94 -11.51 0.60 -11.47
C CYS A 94 -10.71 0.06 -12.64
N GLY A 95 -11.11 -1.05 -13.25
CA GLY A 95 -10.38 -1.66 -14.34
C GLY A 95 -9.12 -2.39 -13.88
N VAL A 96 -9.06 -2.80 -12.62
CA VAL A 96 -7.90 -3.48 -12.05
C VAL A 96 -8.10 -4.99 -12.13
N THR A 97 -7.10 -5.70 -12.66
CA THR A 97 -7.13 -7.16 -12.77
C THR A 97 -6.89 -7.80 -11.41
N ILE A 98 -7.79 -8.71 -11.02
CA ILE A 98 -7.61 -9.50 -9.80
C ILE A 98 -6.79 -10.73 -10.18
N GLU A 99 -5.65 -10.92 -9.52
CA GLU A 99 -4.78 -12.06 -9.81
C GLU A 99 -5.11 -13.29 -8.98
N LEU A 100 -5.61 -13.07 -7.76
CA LEU A 100 -5.96 -14.17 -6.86
C LEU A 100 -7.00 -13.68 -5.89
N GLY A 101 -7.94 -14.53 -5.56
CA GLY A 101 -8.91 -14.26 -4.50
C GLY A 101 -10.31 -14.02 -5.02
N PRO A 102 -11.26 -13.98 -4.09
CA PRO A 102 -11.11 -14.01 -2.62
C PRO A 102 -10.56 -15.34 -2.11
N VAL A 103 -9.59 -15.28 -1.20
CA VAL A 103 -9.02 -16.46 -0.55
C VAL A 103 -8.76 -16.15 0.93
N GLU A 104 -8.76 -17.18 1.75
CA GLU A 104 -8.41 -17.02 3.15
C GLU A 104 -6.90 -17.03 3.32
N LYS A 105 -6.42 -16.13 4.16
CA LYS A 105 -5.00 -16.03 4.51
C LYS A 105 -4.86 -15.80 6.01
N ALA A 106 -3.65 -15.94 6.50
CA ALA A 106 -3.35 -15.69 7.92
C ALA A 106 -2.87 -14.25 8.06
N GLY A 107 -3.68 -13.45 8.72
CA GLY A 107 -3.31 -12.06 9.04
C GLY A 107 -2.63 -11.97 10.39
N ALA A 108 -2.22 -10.76 10.73
CA ALA A 108 -1.54 -10.51 12.00
C ALA A 108 -2.42 -10.81 13.22
N LEU A 109 -3.74 -10.61 13.08
CA LEU A 109 -4.68 -10.76 14.18
C LEU A 109 -5.64 -11.93 13.99
N GLY A 110 -5.46 -12.75 12.96
CA GLY A 110 -6.34 -13.87 12.69
C GLY A 110 -6.55 -14.05 11.20
N THR A 111 -7.55 -14.85 10.85
CA THR A 111 -7.85 -15.13 9.44
C THR A 111 -8.41 -13.91 8.75
N ILE A 112 -7.92 -13.65 7.55
CA ILE A 112 -8.40 -12.58 6.69
C ILE A 112 -8.86 -13.14 5.36
N ASN A 113 -9.77 -12.44 4.70
CA ASN A 113 -10.21 -12.76 3.35
C ASN A 113 -9.58 -11.76 2.41
N SER A 114 -8.81 -12.24 1.45
CA SER A 114 -7.88 -11.43 0.68
C SER A 114 -8.15 -11.47 -0.81
N VAL A 115 -7.95 -10.32 -1.44
CA VAL A 115 -7.99 -10.17 -2.90
C VAL A 115 -6.68 -9.52 -3.31
N TYR A 116 -6.04 -10.05 -4.35
CA TYR A 116 -4.71 -9.61 -4.77
C TYR A 116 -4.73 -8.94 -6.14
N CYS A 117 -4.02 -7.84 -6.25
CA CYS A 117 -3.82 -7.14 -7.52
C CYS A 117 -2.41 -6.54 -7.56
N ARG A 118 -2.09 -5.82 -8.63
CA ARG A 118 -0.79 -5.15 -8.78
C ARG A 118 -0.99 -3.66 -8.89
N ASP A 119 -0.09 -2.90 -8.28
CA ASP A 119 -0.06 -1.46 -8.50
C ASP A 119 0.70 -1.16 -9.82
N PRO A 120 0.82 0.11 -10.23
CA PRO A 120 1.46 0.42 -11.52
C PRO A 120 2.90 -0.05 -11.67
N ASP A 121 3.64 -0.21 -10.56
CA ASP A 121 5.02 -0.68 -10.61
C ASP A 121 5.14 -2.20 -10.48
N GLY A 122 4.02 -2.89 -10.25
CA GLY A 122 4.03 -4.33 -10.09
C GLY A 122 4.17 -4.80 -8.65
N ASN A 123 4.13 -3.89 -7.68
CA ASN A 123 4.07 -4.31 -6.27
C ASN A 123 2.82 -5.13 -6.06
N LEU A 124 2.94 -6.20 -5.28
CA LEU A 124 1.78 -7.01 -4.93
C LEU A 124 0.96 -6.28 -3.88
N VAL A 125 -0.32 -6.11 -4.15
CA VAL A 125 -1.24 -5.42 -3.25
C VAL A 125 -2.32 -6.41 -2.85
N GLU A 126 -2.36 -6.71 -1.56
CA GLU A 126 -3.37 -7.58 -0.96
C GLU A 126 -4.34 -6.71 -0.20
N ILE A 127 -5.63 -6.83 -0.51
CA ILE A 127 -6.69 -6.06 0.13
C ILE A 127 -7.55 -7.04 0.90
N SER A 128 -7.63 -6.84 2.22
CA SER A 128 -8.16 -7.88 3.10
C SER A 128 -9.11 -7.31 4.13
N SER A 129 -10.02 -8.17 4.59
CA SER A 129 -10.87 -7.85 5.73
C SER A 129 -10.81 -8.99 6.74
N TYR A 130 -10.95 -8.65 8.01
CA TYR A 130 -10.93 -9.64 9.07
C TYR A 130 -12.28 -10.33 9.19
N GLY A 131 -12.24 -11.64 9.14
CA GLY A 131 -13.33 -12.48 9.51
C GLY A 131 -14.65 -12.22 8.88
N GLU A 132 -15.62 -12.62 9.58
CA GLU A 132 -16.96 -12.45 9.26
C GLU A 132 -17.39 -11.13 9.74
N LEU A 133 -17.62 -10.25 8.87
CA LEU A 133 -18.14 -8.96 9.25
C LEU A 133 -19.63 -9.10 9.36
N ARG A 134 -20.12 -8.88 10.50
CA ARG A 134 -21.55 -9.05 10.72
C ARG A 134 -22.20 -7.75 10.89
#